data_fa80031a6b587ea15a1c9c5df4b62788
#
_entry.id   fa80031a6b587ea15a1c9c5df4b62788
#
_cell.length_a   1.000
_cell.length_b   1.000
_cell.length_c   1.000
_cell.angle_alpha   90.00
_cell.angle_beta   90.00
_cell.angle_gamma   90.00
#
_symmetry.space_group_name_H-M   'P 1'
#
loop_
_entity.id
_entity.type
_entity.pdbx_description
1 polymer ?
#
loop_
_entity_poly.entity_id
_entity_poly.type
_entity_poly.pdbx_seq_one_letter_code
_entity_poly.pdbx_strand_id
1 'polypeptide(L)'
;MFLSTYENKIDKKGRVSVPASFRSYLSNLGYNGIICYPSFNNQSIEAWPQDRVEKISNSIDALNPFEEKRDFFATSILSESINLQFDSEGRISLSSKLLKHAKIRNSMIFVGQGKTFQIWEPSIFEKFKVSARTVSYTHLTLPTTLVV
;
A
#
# COMPACT_ATOMS: atom_id res chain seq x y z
N MET A 1 -12.93 0.01 6.00
CA MET A 1 -11.78 -0.84 5.69
C MET A 1 -11.57 -0.99 4.19
N PHE A 2 -10.34 -1.24 3.80
CA PHE A 2 -10.01 -1.59 2.42
C PHE A 2 -10.06 -3.11 2.28
N LEU A 3 -10.98 -3.59 1.46
CA LEU A 3 -11.21 -5.02 1.26
C LEU A 3 -11.22 -5.35 -0.23
N SER A 4 -10.96 -6.61 -0.56
CA SER A 4 -11.02 -7.16 -1.91
C SER A 4 -9.90 -6.64 -2.82
N THR A 5 -9.93 -7.08 -4.05
CA THR A 5 -8.98 -6.69 -5.08
C THR A 5 -9.74 -6.11 -6.27
N TYR A 6 -9.15 -5.11 -6.91
CA TYR A 6 -9.74 -4.45 -8.08
C TYR A 6 -8.64 -4.17 -9.08
N GLU A 7 -8.89 -4.45 -10.35
CA GLU A 7 -7.96 -4.15 -11.42
C GLU A 7 -8.43 -2.95 -12.21
N ASN A 8 -7.57 -1.94 -12.37
CA ASN A 8 -7.86 -0.74 -13.15
C ASN A 8 -6.70 -0.44 -14.10
N LYS A 9 -7.02 0.15 -15.25
CA LYS A 9 -6.01 0.54 -16.23
C LYS A 9 -5.44 1.90 -15.91
N ILE A 10 -4.14 2.05 -16.14
CA ILE A 10 -3.46 3.34 -16.07
C ILE A 10 -3.56 4.04 -17.43
N ASP A 11 -3.75 5.37 -17.44
CA ASP A 11 -3.77 6.13 -18.69
C ASP A 11 -2.34 6.57 -19.08
N LYS A 12 -2.25 7.23 -20.23
CA LYS A 12 -0.94 7.67 -20.77
C LYS A 12 -0.25 8.71 -19.90
N LYS A 13 -1.01 9.40 -19.05
CA LYS A 13 -0.49 10.43 -18.14
C LYS A 13 -0.13 9.89 -16.75
N GLY A 14 -0.20 8.58 -16.56
CA GLY A 14 0.10 7.97 -15.26
C GLY A 14 -1.04 8.04 -14.26
N ARG A 15 -2.27 8.36 -14.70
CA ARG A 15 -3.43 8.45 -13.82
C ARG A 15 -4.20 7.14 -13.81
N VAL A 16 -4.74 6.80 -12.65
CA VAL A 16 -5.53 5.59 -12.47
C VAL A 16 -6.69 5.88 -11.50
N SER A 17 -7.85 5.32 -11.79
CA SER A 17 -9.00 5.43 -10.89
C SER A 17 -8.78 4.55 -9.67
N VAL A 18 -8.95 5.12 -8.50
CA VAL A 18 -8.94 4.36 -7.24
C VAL A 18 -10.33 3.75 -7.06
N PRO A 19 -10.45 2.49 -6.61
CA PRO A 19 -11.76 1.87 -6.42
C PRO A 19 -12.70 2.73 -5.60
N ALA A 20 -13.97 2.78 -6.02
CA ALA A 20 -14.96 3.64 -5.37
C ALA A 20 -15.13 3.34 -3.89
N SER A 21 -15.10 2.06 -3.51
CA SER A 21 -15.20 1.66 -2.10
C SER A 21 -14.01 2.18 -1.27
N PHE A 22 -12.82 2.20 -1.86
CA PHE A 22 -11.63 2.74 -1.20
C PHE A 22 -11.75 4.26 -1.00
N ARG A 23 -12.21 4.96 -2.05
CA ARG A 23 -12.44 6.41 -1.96
C ARG A 23 -13.51 6.75 -0.92
N SER A 24 -14.59 5.96 -0.85
CA SER A 24 -15.65 6.16 0.13
C SER A 24 -15.12 6.02 1.56
N TYR A 25 -14.32 5.00 1.80
CA TYR A 25 -13.72 4.81 3.12
C TYR A 25 -12.85 6.01 3.51
N LEU A 26 -12.01 6.48 2.59
CA LEU A 26 -11.15 7.64 2.83
C LEU A 26 -11.96 8.92 3.05
N SER A 27 -13.01 9.12 2.28
CA SER A 27 -13.91 10.26 2.40
C SER A 27 -14.58 10.28 3.78
N ASN A 28 -15.01 9.12 4.28
CA ASN A 28 -15.60 9.00 5.61
C ASN A 28 -14.60 9.35 6.71
N LEU A 29 -13.31 9.18 6.46
CA LEU A 29 -12.26 9.60 7.38
C LEU A 29 -11.89 11.09 7.21
N GLY A 30 -12.48 11.76 6.23
CA GLY A 30 -12.19 13.16 5.94
C GLY A 30 -11.02 13.39 5.00
N TYR A 31 -10.57 12.37 4.27
CA TYR A 31 -9.42 12.47 3.37
C TYR A 31 -9.83 12.47 1.90
N ASN A 32 -9.17 13.31 1.11
CA ASN A 32 -9.36 13.38 -0.34
C ASN A 32 -8.09 12.93 -1.07
N GLY A 33 -7.41 11.95 -0.53
CA GLY A 33 -6.16 11.45 -1.10
C GLY A 33 -5.63 10.28 -0.31
N ILE A 34 -4.43 9.86 -0.68
CA ILE A 34 -3.78 8.70 -0.09
C ILE A 34 -2.27 8.94 -0.07
N ILE A 35 -1.60 8.47 0.95
CA ILE A 35 -0.14 8.54 1.03
C ILE A 35 0.44 7.24 0.51
N CYS A 36 1.32 7.34 -0.48
CA CYS A 36 1.94 6.18 -1.12
C CYS A 36 3.44 6.20 -0.94
N TYR A 37 4.02 5.03 -0.80
CA TYR A 37 5.47 4.85 -0.82
C TYR A 37 5.83 3.49 -1.43
N PRO A 38 7.05 3.35 -1.99
CA PRO A 38 7.47 2.06 -2.53
C PRO A 38 7.72 1.09 -1.38
N SER A 39 7.13 -0.10 -1.45
CA SER A 39 7.36 -1.12 -0.43
C SER A 39 8.84 -1.51 -0.41
N PHE A 40 9.42 -1.64 0.78
CA PHE A 40 10.78 -2.14 0.91
C PHE A 40 10.85 -3.67 0.98
N ASN A 41 9.70 -4.34 1.13
CA ASN A 41 9.64 -5.80 1.20
C ASN A 41 9.34 -6.44 -0.15
N ASN A 42 8.62 -5.75 -1.03
CA ASN A 42 8.18 -6.30 -2.30
C ASN A 42 8.15 -5.25 -3.40
N GLN A 43 7.83 -5.71 -4.62
CA GLN A 43 7.69 -4.83 -5.78
C GLN A 43 6.28 -4.26 -5.87
N SER A 44 5.81 -3.68 -4.78
CA SER A 44 4.48 -3.08 -4.71
C SER A 44 4.57 -1.66 -4.20
N ILE A 45 3.44 -0.97 -4.27
CA ILE A 45 3.27 0.37 -3.71
C ILE A 45 2.38 0.23 -2.49
N GLU A 46 2.83 0.75 -1.35
CA GLU A 46 2.01 0.84 -0.15
C GLU A 46 1.17 2.11 -0.20
N ALA A 47 -0.09 2.01 0.17
CA ALA A 47 -1.02 3.12 0.19
C ALA A 47 -1.71 3.20 1.55
N TRP A 48 -1.45 4.28 2.27
CA TRP A 48 -1.82 4.43 3.67
C TRP A 48 -2.62 5.72 3.85
N PRO A 49 -3.74 5.68 4.59
CA PRO A 49 -4.42 6.90 5.01
C PRO A 49 -3.52 7.74 5.91
N GLN A 50 -3.78 9.04 5.96
CA GLN A 50 -2.96 9.99 6.72
C GLN A 50 -2.84 9.60 8.20
N ASP A 51 -3.91 9.17 8.84
CA ASP A 51 -3.89 8.78 10.25
C ASP A 51 -2.95 7.62 10.53
N ARG A 52 -2.82 6.68 9.58
CA ARG A 52 -1.89 5.55 9.72
C ARG A 52 -0.44 6.01 9.64
N VAL A 53 -0.15 6.96 8.74
CA VAL A 53 1.19 7.53 8.62
C VAL A 53 1.53 8.34 9.88
N GLU A 54 0.58 9.07 10.42
CA GLU A 54 0.77 9.80 11.68
C GLU A 54 1.07 8.86 12.84
N LYS A 55 0.40 7.73 12.92
CA LYS A 55 0.68 6.71 13.95
C LYS A 55 2.10 6.16 13.83
N ILE A 56 2.54 5.87 12.60
CA ILE A 56 3.91 5.41 12.34
C ILE A 56 4.90 6.49 12.76
N SER A 57 4.65 7.75 12.38
CA SER A 57 5.51 8.86 12.74
C SER A 57 5.64 9.01 14.25
N ASN A 58 4.53 8.94 14.97
CA ASN A 58 4.52 9.01 16.43
C ASN A 58 5.29 7.84 17.06
N SER A 59 5.14 6.64 16.50
CA SER A 59 5.87 5.46 16.97
C SER A 59 7.37 5.61 16.76
N ILE A 60 7.79 6.20 15.63
CA ILE A 60 9.19 6.46 15.32
C ILE A 60 9.76 7.50 16.30
N ASP A 61 8.99 8.55 16.59
CA ASP A 61 9.41 9.60 17.55
C ASP A 61 9.61 9.06 18.97
N ALA A 62 8.89 8.00 19.32
CA ALA A 62 9.03 7.34 20.62
C ALA A 62 10.28 6.46 20.71
N LEU A 63 10.96 6.18 19.59
CA LEU A 63 12.19 5.40 19.59
C LEU A 63 13.36 6.26 20.04
N ASN A 64 14.38 5.61 20.62
CA ASN A 64 15.63 6.25 20.98
C ASN A 64 16.26 6.87 19.71
N PRO A 65 16.67 8.17 19.74
CA PRO A 65 17.27 8.82 18.57
C PRO A 65 18.51 8.13 18.02
N PHE A 66 19.18 7.33 18.82
CA PHE A 66 20.41 6.65 18.43
C PHE A 66 20.18 5.21 17.93
N GLU A 67 18.92 4.75 17.86
CA GLU A 67 18.61 3.43 17.31
C GLU A 67 18.62 3.46 15.79
N GLU A 68 19.27 2.48 15.17
CA GLU A 68 19.27 2.29 13.72
C GLU A 68 17.85 2.09 13.18
N LYS A 69 17.01 1.45 13.96
CA LYS A 69 15.61 1.18 13.62
C LYS A 69 14.83 2.46 13.32
N ARG A 70 15.09 3.52 14.09
CA ARG A 70 14.47 4.84 13.88
C ARG A 70 14.85 5.41 12.52
N ASP A 71 16.13 5.40 12.19
CA ASP A 71 16.62 5.91 10.90
C ASP A 71 16.11 5.07 9.73
N PHE A 72 16.06 3.76 9.92
CA PHE A 72 15.53 2.85 8.90
C PHE A 72 14.08 3.19 8.58
N PHE A 73 13.21 3.29 9.57
CA PHE A 73 11.79 3.59 9.35
C PHE A 73 11.59 5.00 8.80
N ALA A 74 12.30 6.00 9.33
CA ALA A 74 12.20 7.37 8.86
C ALA A 74 12.60 7.46 7.38
N THR A 75 13.70 6.83 7.00
CA THR A 75 14.20 6.85 5.63
C THR A 75 13.36 6.00 4.69
N SER A 76 12.99 4.80 5.10
CA SER A 76 12.30 3.84 4.22
C SER A 76 10.84 4.17 4.00
N ILE A 77 10.20 4.80 4.97
CA ILE A 77 8.77 5.08 4.90
C ILE A 77 8.51 6.57 4.72
N LEU A 78 8.93 7.38 5.70
CA LEU A 78 8.55 8.80 5.72
C LEU A 78 9.20 9.59 4.59
N SER A 79 10.49 9.39 4.34
CA SER A 79 11.20 10.15 3.29
C SER A 79 10.76 9.76 1.89
N GLU A 80 10.23 8.57 1.71
CA GLU A 80 9.77 8.07 0.39
C GLU A 80 8.27 8.27 0.19
N SER A 81 7.55 8.75 1.20
CA SER A 81 6.10 8.91 1.13
C SER A 81 5.70 10.14 0.33
N ILE A 82 4.68 9.98 -0.50
CA ILE A 82 4.11 11.05 -1.32
C ILE A 82 2.62 11.11 -1.05
N ASN A 83 2.11 12.30 -0.77
CA ASN A 83 0.67 12.51 -0.61
C ASN A 83 0.05 12.76 -1.99
N LEU A 84 -0.79 11.82 -2.43
CA LEU A 84 -1.45 11.88 -3.73
C LEU A 84 -2.92 12.27 -3.52
N GLN A 85 -3.31 13.42 -4.10
CA GLN A 85 -4.68 13.91 -4.03
C GLN A 85 -5.52 13.31 -5.14
N PHE A 86 -6.78 13.03 -4.86
CA PHE A 86 -7.73 12.61 -5.88
C PHE A 86 -8.11 13.79 -6.77
N ASP A 87 -8.19 13.56 -8.08
CA ASP A 87 -8.76 14.54 -8.99
C ASP A 87 -10.30 14.47 -8.95
N SER A 88 -10.96 15.30 -9.77
CA SER A 88 -12.43 15.36 -9.79
C SER A 88 -13.09 14.05 -10.19
N GLU A 89 -12.35 13.15 -10.83
CA GLU A 89 -12.84 11.83 -11.27
C GLU A 89 -12.38 10.69 -10.38
N GLY A 90 -11.78 10.99 -9.23
CA GLY A 90 -11.33 9.97 -8.28
C GLY A 90 -10.06 9.25 -8.71
N ARG A 91 -9.24 9.89 -9.53
CA ARG A 91 -7.99 9.31 -9.99
C ARG A 91 -6.82 9.88 -9.21
N ILE A 92 -5.75 9.09 -9.12
CA ILE A 92 -4.46 9.55 -8.61
C ILE A 92 -3.44 9.48 -9.75
N SER A 93 -2.41 10.33 -9.66
CA SER A 93 -1.28 10.33 -10.60
C SER A 93 -0.09 9.70 -9.91
N LEU A 94 0.37 8.57 -10.45
CA LEU A 94 1.53 7.87 -9.91
C LEU A 94 2.79 8.37 -10.60
N SER A 95 3.82 8.65 -9.81
CA SER A 95 5.10 9.09 -10.33
C SER A 95 5.79 7.94 -11.09
N SER A 96 6.70 8.30 -12.00
CA SER A 96 7.47 7.29 -12.70
C SER A 96 8.33 6.46 -11.75
N LYS A 97 8.77 7.02 -10.63
CA LYS A 97 9.51 6.31 -9.59
C LYS A 97 8.69 5.16 -9.00
N LEU A 98 7.42 5.43 -8.63
CA LEU A 98 6.53 4.41 -8.10
C LEU A 98 6.18 3.35 -9.14
N LEU A 99 5.88 3.78 -10.37
CA LEU A 99 5.54 2.86 -11.46
C LEU A 99 6.70 1.94 -11.80
N LYS A 100 7.93 2.46 -11.83
CA LYS A 100 9.12 1.66 -12.08
C LYS A 100 9.39 0.66 -10.95
N HIS A 101 9.24 1.10 -9.71
CA HIS A 101 9.42 0.21 -8.56
C HIS A 101 8.49 -0.99 -8.63
N ALA A 102 7.22 -0.76 -8.95
CA ALA A 102 6.21 -1.81 -9.03
C ALA A 102 6.15 -2.48 -10.40
N LYS A 103 6.93 -2.03 -11.37
CA LYS A 103 6.96 -2.53 -12.77
C LYS A 103 5.59 -2.46 -13.44
N ILE A 104 4.82 -1.43 -13.11
CA ILE A 104 3.48 -1.23 -13.67
C ILE A 104 3.59 -0.57 -15.03
N ARG A 105 2.86 -1.11 -16.02
CA ARG A 105 2.83 -0.59 -17.41
C ARG A 105 1.43 -0.21 -17.87
N ASN A 106 0.50 -1.14 -17.84
CA ASN A 106 -0.82 -0.97 -18.46
C ASN A 106 -1.96 -0.96 -17.45
N SER A 107 -1.89 -1.81 -16.45
CA SER A 107 -2.91 -1.92 -15.43
C SER A 107 -2.28 -2.24 -14.09
N MET A 108 -3.06 -2.11 -13.04
CA MET A 108 -2.61 -2.42 -11.70
C MET A 108 -3.74 -3.03 -10.89
N ILE A 109 -3.38 -3.79 -9.86
CA ILE A 109 -4.34 -4.36 -8.92
C ILE A 109 -4.24 -3.61 -7.61
N PHE A 110 -5.39 -3.13 -7.14
CA PHE A 110 -5.55 -2.55 -5.81
C PHE A 110 -5.92 -3.69 -4.86
N VAL A 111 -5.14 -3.87 -3.83
CA VAL A 111 -5.27 -5.00 -2.89
C VAL A 111 -5.58 -4.45 -1.51
N GLY A 112 -6.82 -4.62 -1.06
CA GLY A 112 -7.23 -4.18 0.28
C GLY A 112 -6.57 -5.03 1.36
N GLN A 113 -6.09 -4.37 2.40
CA GLN A 113 -5.44 -5.04 3.54
C GLN A 113 -5.97 -4.54 4.88
N GLY A 114 -7.22 -4.12 4.91
CA GLY A 114 -7.86 -3.64 6.12
C GLY A 114 -7.68 -2.14 6.30
N LYS A 115 -6.69 -1.70 7.04
CA LYS A 115 -6.44 -0.28 7.31
C LYS A 115 -5.61 0.41 6.22
N THR A 116 -5.01 -0.36 5.35
CA THR A 116 -4.19 0.12 4.23
C THR A 116 -4.52 -0.68 2.98
N PHE A 117 -3.96 -0.28 1.83
CA PHE A 117 -4.02 -1.13 0.65
C PHE A 117 -2.69 -1.07 -0.09
N GLN A 118 -2.52 -1.99 -1.03
CA GLN A 118 -1.33 -2.06 -1.88
C GLN A 118 -1.73 -1.94 -3.34
N ILE A 119 -0.77 -1.53 -4.15
CA ILE A 119 -0.92 -1.47 -5.60
C ILE A 119 0.17 -2.33 -6.22
N TRP A 120 -0.23 -3.26 -7.08
CA TRP A 120 0.65 -4.25 -7.69
C TRP A 120 0.48 -4.29 -9.21
N GLU A 121 1.53 -4.70 -9.90
CA GLU A 121 1.41 -5.15 -11.27
C GLU A 121 0.70 -6.51 -11.28
N PRO A 122 -0.27 -6.73 -12.18
CA PRO A 122 -1.14 -7.92 -12.09
C PRO A 122 -0.41 -9.27 -12.08
N SER A 123 0.55 -9.48 -12.96
CA SER A 123 1.25 -10.77 -13.04
C SER A 123 2.17 -11.00 -11.84
N ILE A 124 2.78 -9.95 -11.33
CA ILE A 124 3.63 -10.02 -10.14
C ILE A 124 2.77 -10.33 -8.92
N PHE A 125 1.59 -9.72 -8.83
CA PHE A 125 0.65 -10.00 -7.74
C PHE A 125 0.20 -11.47 -7.74
N GLU A 126 -0.10 -12.03 -8.90
CA GLU A 126 -0.51 -13.43 -9.00
C GLU A 126 0.57 -14.37 -8.45
N LYS A 127 1.82 -14.11 -8.76
CA LYS A 127 2.95 -14.90 -8.23
C LYS A 127 3.08 -14.73 -6.73
N PHE A 128 2.97 -13.51 -6.24
CA PHE A 128 3.03 -13.22 -4.81
C PHE A 128 1.88 -13.90 -4.07
N LYS A 129 0.68 -13.85 -4.63
CA LYS A 129 -0.52 -14.44 -4.05
C LYS A 129 -0.39 -15.96 -3.88
N VAL A 130 0.19 -16.65 -4.87
CA VAL A 130 0.46 -18.07 -4.79
C VAL A 130 1.44 -18.36 -3.67
N SER A 131 2.55 -17.63 -3.60
CA SER A 131 3.55 -17.77 -2.53
C SER A 131 2.96 -17.48 -1.16
N ALA A 132 2.14 -16.42 -1.04
CA ALA A 132 1.50 -16.03 0.21
C ALA A 132 0.53 -17.11 0.69
N ARG A 133 -0.23 -17.72 -0.21
CA ARG A 133 -1.13 -18.83 0.11
C ARG A 133 -0.36 -20.05 0.62
N THR A 134 0.73 -20.37 -0.04
CA THR A 134 1.58 -21.50 0.37
C THR A 134 2.13 -21.28 1.77
N VAL A 135 2.66 -20.08 2.06
CA VAL A 135 3.18 -19.73 3.38
C VAL A 135 2.05 -19.75 4.42
N SER A 136 0.90 -19.14 4.12
CA SER A 136 -0.25 -19.12 5.03
C SER A 136 -0.76 -20.52 5.33
N TYR A 137 -0.84 -21.37 4.33
CA TYR A 137 -1.25 -22.75 4.50
C TYR A 137 -0.30 -23.51 5.41
N THR A 138 0.99 -23.34 5.20
CA THR A 138 2.02 -23.95 6.04
C THR A 138 1.95 -23.45 7.48
N HIS A 139 1.72 -22.16 7.67
CA HIS A 139 1.64 -21.56 9.00
C HIS A 139 0.33 -21.86 9.71
N LEU A 140 -0.76 -22.06 9.00
CA LEU A 140 -2.05 -22.41 9.61
C LEU A 140 -2.03 -23.76 10.31
N THR A 141 -1.18 -24.67 9.91
CA THR A 141 -1.04 -25.95 10.60
C THR A 141 -0.43 -25.79 11.99
N LEU A 142 0.46 -24.81 12.17
CA LEU A 142 1.10 -24.50 13.45
C LEU A 142 0.21 -23.65 14.37
N PRO A 143 -0.32 -22.49 13.91
CA PRO A 143 -1.20 -21.67 14.74
C PRO A 143 -2.46 -22.39 15.18
N THR A 144 -3.04 -23.23 14.35
CA THR A 144 -4.21 -24.02 14.70
C THR A 144 -3.92 -24.93 15.90
N THR A 145 -2.75 -25.49 15.93
CA THR A 145 -2.29 -26.31 17.05
C THR A 145 -2.13 -25.48 18.31
N LEU A 146 -1.70 -24.24 18.18
CA LEU A 146 -1.48 -23.33 19.31
C LEU A 146 -2.78 -22.72 19.84
N VAL A 147 -3.74 -22.48 18.96
CA VAL A 147 -5.00 -21.84 19.31
C VAL A 147 -5.95 -22.83 19.97
N VAL A 148 -5.86 -24.07 19.61
CA VAL A 148 -6.67 -25.13 20.16
C VAL A 148 -6.09 -25.60 21.50
#